data_bee7ee741ff9cce92cb6640aa14dfe28
#
_entry.id   bee7ee741ff9cce92cb6640aa14dfe28
#
_cell.length_a   1.000
_cell.length_b   1.000
_cell.length_c   1.000
_cell.angle_alpha   90.00
_cell.angle_beta   90.00
_cell.angle_gamma   90.00
#
_symmetry.space_group_name_H-M   'P 1'
#
loop_
_entity.id
_entity.type
_entity.pdbx_description
1 polymer ?
#
loop_
_entity_poly.entity_id
_entity_poly.type
_entity_poly.pdbx_seq_one_letter_code
_entity_poly.pdbx_strand_id
1 'polypeptide(L)'
;MSCQQRMSSDRRFLILAWIVIICLLIMPEQSQAENKPAGSVFVDIPEQGQVRFETTDKEEKVPERFHLEPHTFPYSCQFKRMSGPVRVYDVTFPSPVQTEVKENNTVYGNYYQPEGPGPFPACVCLHILGGGFELSEMSANALARQGIAALTIKMPYYAQRRGVGDQSRRRMISFVPEHTAEGMTQAVLDVRQAAAWLASREEVDADRLGVTGISLGGIMSALSSAAEPRFKKVAIYLGGGNLALGIWENPHPHAKQFRQQWLQNGGTYDSFLSIMSPVDPHTYGHLLKDRDVLMVVAKHDEILPPKSSIALWESIGKKPELVWLDSGHITAAMYIFGETQRLTTFFSNWK
;
A
#
# COMPACT_ATOMS: atom_id res chain seq x y z
N MET A 1 11.84 8.92 43.21
CA MET A 1 11.28 9.84 42.21
C MET A 1 10.27 9.04 41.36
N SER A 2 9.04 9.46 41.39
CA SER A 2 7.85 8.64 41.30
C SER A 2 7.44 8.25 39.84
N CYS A 3 6.80 7.11 39.77
CA CYS A 3 6.16 6.49 38.59
C CYS A 3 5.12 7.39 37.85
N GLN A 4 4.78 8.55 38.41
CA GLN A 4 3.78 9.48 37.84
C GLN A 4 4.30 10.38 36.71
N GLN A 5 5.62 10.53 36.52
CA GLN A 5 6.18 11.40 35.46
C GLN A 5 6.30 10.70 34.09
N ARG A 6 6.30 9.36 34.03
CA ARG A 6 6.34 8.62 32.73
C ARG A 6 4.98 8.49 32.05
N MET A 7 3.89 8.58 32.78
CA MET A 7 2.53 8.48 32.19
C MET A 7 2.04 9.77 31.47
N SER A 8 2.73 10.91 31.63
CA SER A 8 2.28 12.19 31.04
C SER A 8 2.76 12.42 29.60
N SER A 9 3.85 11.78 29.16
CA SER A 9 4.38 11.93 27.81
C SER A 9 3.56 11.11 26.79
N ASP A 10 3.21 9.88 27.14
CA ASP A 10 2.47 9.00 26.23
C ASP A 10 1.03 9.46 26.00
N ARG A 11 0.39 10.06 27.02
CA ARG A 11 -0.92 10.68 26.86
C ARG A 11 -0.89 11.94 25.98
N ARG A 12 0.18 12.73 26.02
CA ARG A 12 0.35 13.91 25.17
C ARG A 12 0.60 13.52 23.71
N PHE A 13 1.35 12.44 23.47
CA PHE A 13 1.55 11.89 22.13
C PHE A 13 0.27 11.32 21.52
N LEU A 14 -0.51 10.59 22.29
CA LEU A 14 -1.83 10.10 21.85
C LEU A 14 -2.79 11.25 21.55
N ILE A 15 -2.79 12.31 22.35
CA ILE A 15 -3.64 13.50 22.14
C ILE A 15 -3.21 14.28 20.89
N LEU A 16 -1.92 14.40 20.59
CA LEU A 16 -1.43 15.04 19.36
C LEU A 16 -1.75 14.20 18.10
N ALA A 17 -1.61 12.89 18.18
CA ALA A 17 -2.04 12.00 17.09
C ALA A 17 -3.56 12.08 16.85
N TRP A 18 -4.37 12.20 17.92
CA TRP A 18 -5.81 12.42 17.83
C TRP A 18 -6.16 13.82 17.34
N ILE A 19 -5.39 14.86 17.65
CA ILE A 19 -5.59 16.22 17.16
C ILE A 19 -5.34 16.30 15.65
N VAL A 20 -4.32 15.63 15.13
CA VAL A 20 -4.06 15.55 13.68
C VAL A 20 -5.18 14.77 12.97
N ILE A 21 -5.68 13.70 13.57
CA ILE A 21 -6.84 12.94 13.07
C ILE A 21 -8.12 13.79 13.16
N ILE A 22 -8.32 14.53 14.24
CA ILE A 22 -9.49 15.43 14.44
C ILE A 22 -9.42 16.65 13.51
N CYS A 23 -8.25 17.23 13.24
CA CYS A 23 -8.12 18.29 12.23
C CYS A 23 -8.41 17.81 10.80
N LEU A 24 -8.19 16.53 10.50
CA LEU A 24 -8.61 15.91 9.24
C LEU A 24 -10.12 15.62 9.17
N LEU A 25 -10.78 15.50 10.34
CA LEU A 25 -12.24 15.28 10.46
C LEU A 25 -13.06 16.59 10.58
N ILE A 26 -12.41 17.74 10.83
CA ILE A 26 -13.07 19.05 10.97
C ILE A 26 -12.85 19.94 9.74
N MET A 27 -12.67 19.38 8.55
CA MET A 27 -13.02 20.13 7.36
C MET A 27 -14.55 20.13 7.26
N PRO A 28 -15.22 21.30 7.32
CA PRO A 28 -16.67 21.31 7.19
C PRO A 28 -17.01 20.72 5.83
N GLU A 29 -17.71 19.60 5.83
CA GLU A 29 -18.55 19.24 4.70
C GLU A 29 -19.47 20.45 4.48
N GLN A 30 -19.16 21.26 3.50
CA GLN A 30 -20.13 22.23 3.01
C GLN A 30 -21.28 21.41 2.42
N SER A 31 -22.24 21.11 3.28
CA SER A 31 -23.57 20.67 2.89
C SER A 31 -24.20 21.79 2.06
N GLN A 32 -23.89 21.81 0.78
CA GLN A 32 -24.79 22.39 -0.19
C GLN A 32 -25.91 21.39 -0.36
N ALA A 33 -27.01 21.69 0.33
CA ALA A 33 -28.31 21.10 -0.01
C ALA A 33 -28.67 21.59 -1.42
N GLU A 34 -28.16 20.90 -2.44
CA GLU A 34 -28.68 21.04 -3.79
C GLU A 34 -30.05 20.39 -3.84
N ASN A 35 -31.06 21.23 -4.12
CA ASN A 35 -32.40 20.82 -4.54
C ASN A 35 -32.27 19.83 -5.70
N LYS A 36 -32.33 18.53 -5.43
CA LYS A 36 -32.51 17.50 -6.44
C LYS A 36 -33.90 17.66 -7.07
N PRO A 37 -34.02 17.79 -8.39
CA PRO A 37 -35.30 17.55 -9.03
C PRO A 37 -35.69 16.10 -8.80
N ALA A 38 -36.91 15.87 -8.35
CA ALA A 38 -37.51 14.55 -8.23
C ALA A 38 -37.58 13.91 -9.62
N GLY A 39 -36.66 12.97 -9.91
CA GLY A 39 -36.65 12.29 -11.19
C GLY A 39 -35.60 11.18 -11.22
N SER A 40 -36.09 9.95 -11.19
CA SER A 40 -35.40 8.67 -11.35
C SER A 40 -34.46 8.27 -10.21
N VAL A 41 -34.92 7.31 -9.41
CA VAL A 41 -34.06 6.43 -8.63
C VAL A 41 -33.27 5.61 -9.63
N PHE A 42 -32.05 6.05 -9.99
CA PHE A 42 -31.10 5.20 -10.67
C PHE A 42 -30.71 4.12 -9.65
N VAL A 43 -31.24 2.92 -9.82
CA VAL A 43 -30.69 1.73 -9.18
C VAL A 43 -29.36 1.51 -9.87
N ASP A 44 -28.28 1.88 -9.22
CA ASP A 44 -26.92 1.69 -9.71
C ASP A 44 -26.63 0.19 -9.65
N ILE A 45 -26.85 -0.49 -10.78
CA ILE A 45 -26.58 -1.92 -10.90
C ILE A 45 -25.06 -2.08 -10.92
N PRO A 46 -24.48 -2.90 -10.03
CA PRO A 46 -23.05 -3.16 -10.05
C PRO A 46 -22.61 -3.63 -11.44
N GLU A 47 -21.60 -2.98 -12.00
CA GLU A 47 -20.91 -3.50 -13.16
C GLU A 47 -20.24 -4.82 -12.77
N GLN A 48 -20.56 -5.89 -13.48
CA GLN A 48 -19.92 -7.20 -13.34
C GLN A 48 -19.23 -7.55 -14.64
N GLY A 49 -18.02 -8.05 -14.55
CA GLY A 49 -17.26 -8.42 -15.73
C GLY A 49 -16.19 -9.45 -15.41
N GLN A 50 -15.40 -9.74 -16.42
CA GLN A 50 -14.25 -10.62 -16.31
C GLN A 50 -13.01 -9.89 -16.85
N VAL A 51 -11.90 -10.08 -16.17
CA VAL A 51 -10.58 -9.61 -16.59
C VAL A 51 -9.70 -10.80 -16.84
N ARG A 52 -8.98 -10.76 -17.96
CA ARG A 52 -7.93 -11.72 -18.23
C ARG A 52 -6.61 -11.16 -17.75
N PHE A 53 -6.00 -11.84 -16.77
CA PHE A 53 -4.60 -11.61 -16.42
C PHE A 53 -3.75 -12.27 -17.50
N GLU A 54 -2.88 -11.48 -18.10
CA GLU A 54 -1.84 -11.95 -19.01
C GLU A 54 -0.47 -11.60 -18.45
N THR A 55 0.48 -12.49 -18.67
CA THR A 55 1.88 -12.21 -18.42
C THR A 55 2.43 -11.20 -19.44
N THR A 56 3.44 -10.46 -19.05
CA THR A 56 4.14 -9.56 -19.97
C THR A 56 5.35 -10.28 -20.60
N ASP A 57 5.92 -9.68 -21.64
CA ASP A 57 7.20 -10.09 -22.25
C ASP A 57 8.39 -10.08 -21.26
N LYS A 58 8.19 -9.54 -20.08
CA LYS A 58 9.20 -9.47 -19.00
C LYS A 58 8.92 -10.43 -17.85
N GLU A 59 7.97 -11.34 -18.01
CA GLU A 59 7.60 -12.30 -16.96
C GLU A 59 8.78 -13.17 -16.50
N GLU A 60 9.70 -13.49 -17.39
CA GLU A 60 10.94 -14.22 -17.07
C GLU A 60 11.83 -13.51 -16.03
N LYS A 61 11.67 -12.18 -15.86
CA LYS A 61 12.39 -11.37 -14.86
C LYS A 61 11.67 -11.26 -13.54
N VAL A 62 10.40 -11.67 -13.49
CA VAL A 62 9.62 -11.70 -12.26
C VAL A 62 10.18 -12.79 -11.35
N PRO A 63 10.42 -12.51 -10.05
CA PRO A 63 10.86 -13.56 -9.14
C PRO A 63 9.84 -14.71 -9.08
N GLU A 64 10.31 -15.96 -9.13
CA GLU A 64 9.50 -17.18 -9.21
C GLU A 64 8.35 -17.22 -8.19
N ARG A 65 8.63 -16.78 -6.96
CA ARG A 65 7.63 -16.68 -5.87
C ARG A 65 6.39 -15.87 -6.25
N PHE A 66 6.53 -14.92 -7.17
CA PHE A 66 5.48 -14.00 -7.58
C PHE A 66 4.98 -14.28 -8.99
N HIS A 67 5.35 -15.40 -9.59
CA HIS A 67 4.76 -15.83 -10.86
C HIS A 67 3.25 -16.03 -10.70
N LEU A 68 2.54 -15.64 -11.71
CA LEU A 68 1.10 -15.81 -11.79
C LEU A 68 0.75 -16.23 -13.21
N GLU A 69 0.20 -17.43 -13.34
CA GLU A 69 -0.19 -17.97 -14.65
C GLU A 69 -1.33 -17.15 -15.27
N PRO A 70 -1.39 -17.06 -16.60
CA PRO A 70 -2.50 -16.44 -17.30
C PRO A 70 -3.83 -17.08 -16.88
N HIS A 71 -4.78 -16.26 -16.44
CA HIS A 71 -6.09 -16.73 -16.00
C HIS A 71 -7.14 -15.63 -16.16
N THR A 72 -8.41 -16.01 -16.09
CA THR A 72 -9.54 -15.08 -16.10
C THR A 72 -10.17 -15.04 -14.72
N PHE A 73 -10.47 -13.85 -14.23
CA PHE A 73 -11.12 -13.66 -12.95
C PHE A 73 -12.31 -12.69 -13.06
N PRO A 74 -13.40 -12.95 -12.31
CA PRO A 74 -14.54 -12.06 -12.26
C PRO A 74 -14.23 -10.84 -11.38
N TYR A 75 -14.94 -9.73 -11.62
CA TYR A 75 -14.94 -8.57 -10.74
C TYR A 75 -16.35 -7.99 -10.59
N SER A 76 -16.54 -7.22 -9.53
CA SER A 76 -17.68 -6.34 -9.34
C SER A 76 -17.17 -4.93 -9.08
N CYS A 77 -17.78 -3.94 -9.75
CA CYS A 77 -17.48 -2.52 -9.58
C CYS A 77 -18.81 -1.79 -9.37
N GLN A 78 -19.00 -1.17 -8.20
CA GLN A 78 -20.24 -0.51 -7.83
C GLN A 78 -19.99 0.94 -7.43
N PHE A 79 -20.75 1.87 -7.99
CA PHE A 79 -20.68 3.27 -7.59
C PHE A 79 -20.94 3.41 -6.08
N LYS A 80 -20.07 4.12 -5.40
CA LYS A 80 -20.14 4.34 -3.96
C LYS A 80 -20.54 5.77 -3.61
N ARG A 81 -19.84 6.74 -4.19
CA ARG A 81 -20.03 8.17 -3.90
C ARG A 81 -19.27 9.07 -4.86
N MET A 82 -19.64 10.34 -4.85
CA MET A 82 -18.78 11.40 -5.38
C MET A 82 -17.80 11.89 -4.31
N SER A 83 -16.61 12.34 -4.74
CA SER A 83 -15.64 13.06 -3.90
C SER A 83 -15.15 14.31 -4.65
N GLY A 84 -15.95 15.38 -4.60
CA GLY A 84 -15.83 16.49 -5.54
C GLY A 84 -16.08 16.00 -6.98
N PRO A 85 -15.17 16.24 -7.95
CA PRO A 85 -15.35 15.76 -9.32
C PRO A 85 -15.03 14.28 -9.49
N VAL A 86 -14.44 13.63 -8.50
CA VAL A 86 -14.00 12.22 -8.60
C VAL A 86 -15.15 11.27 -8.30
N ARG A 87 -15.35 10.27 -9.18
CA ARG A 87 -16.26 9.15 -8.91
C ARG A 87 -15.52 8.05 -8.16
N VAL A 88 -16.10 7.59 -7.07
CA VAL A 88 -15.54 6.51 -6.25
C VAL A 88 -16.42 5.29 -6.34
N TYR A 89 -15.81 4.14 -6.62
CA TYR A 89 -16.49 2.86 -6.75
C TYR A 89 -15.93 1.85 -5.74
N ASP A 90 -16.77 1.00 -5.19
CA ASP A 90 -16.33 -0.21 -4.51
C ASP A 90 -15.97 -1.27 -5.56
N VAL A 91 -14.78 -1.86 -5.45
CA VAL A 91 -14.30 -2.90 -6.37
C VAL A 91 -13.98 -4.16 -5.59
N THR A 92 -14.42 -5.30 -6.09
CA THR A 92 -14.07 -6.59 -5.54
C THR A 92 -13.69 -7.58 -6.64
N PHE A 93 -12.71 -8.43 -6.35
CA PHE A 93 -12.32 -9.56 -7.19
C PHE A 93 -11.69 -10.67 -6.32
N PRO A 94 -11.69 -11.94 -6.74
CA PRO A 94 -11.05 -13.01 -5.98
C PRO A 94 -9.53 -12.80 -5.90
N SER A 95 -8.92 -13.13 -4.76
CA SER A 95 -7.46 -13.24 -4.67
C SER A 95 -7.00 -14.45 -5.50
N PRO A 96 -5.85 -14.37 -6.20
CA PRO A 96 -5.28 -15.53 -6.88
C PRO A 96 -4.77 -16.58 -5.89
N VAL A 97 -4.63 -16.20 -4.60
CA VAL A 97 -4.23 -17.11 -3.53
C VAL A 97 -5.44 -17.52 -2.70
N GLN A 98 -5.65 -18.84 -2.58
CA GLN A 98 -6.70 -19.39 -1.73
C GLN A 98 -6.13 -19.76 -0.36
N THR A 99 -6.77 -19.28 0.69
CA THR A 99 -6.39 -19.54 2.08
C THR A 99 -7.55 -20.17 2.85
N GLU A 100 -7.27 -20.74 4.03
CA GLU A 100 -8.30 -21.30 4.92
C GLU A 100 -9.27 -20.22 5.45
N VAL A 101 -8.82 -18.96 5.53
CA VAL A 101 -9.66 -17.82 5.89
C VAL A 101 -10.40 -17.35 4.63
N LYS A 102 -11.63 -17.81 4.45
CA LYS A 102 -12.42 -17.58 3.24
C LYS A 102 -12.59 -16.11 2.90
N GLU A 103 -12.76 -15.26 3.89
CA GLU A 103 -12.89 -13.81 3.72
C GLU A 103 -11.62 -13.18 3.15
N ASN A 104 -10.45 -13.80 3.42
CA ASN A 104 -9.17 -13.35 2.87
C ASN A 104 -9.05 -13.61 1.36
N ASN A 105 -9.85 -14.49 0.82
CA ASN A 105 -9.79 -14.92 -0.57
C ASN A 105 -10.50 -13.95 -1.54
N THR A 106 -11.03 -12.84 -1.02
CA THR A 106 -11.58 -11.74 -1.83
C THR A 106 -10.78 -10.46 -1.56
N VAL A 107 -10.34 -9.83 -2.64
CA VAL A 107 -9.73 -8.50 -2.60
C VAL A 107 -10.83 -7.46 -2.64
N TYR A 108 -10.77 -6.49 -1.74
CA TYR A 108 -11.67 -5.33 -1.66
C TYR A 108 -10.85 -4.07 -1.92
N GLY A 109 -11.40 -3.16 -2.69
CA GLY A 109 -10.75 -1.89 -3.01
C GLY A 109 -11.74 -0.77 -3.28
N ASN A 110 -11.20 0.45 -3.44
CA ASN A 110 -11.93 1.58 -3.95
C ASN A 110 -11.23 2.13 -5.19
N TYR A 111 -11.98 2.24 -6.28
CA TYR A 111 -11.51 2.85 -7.52
C TYR A 111 -11.94 4.30 -7.56
N TYR A 112 -10.99 5.19 -7.79
CA TYR A 112 -11.14 6.64 -7.89
C TYR A 112 -10.97 7.03 -9.36
N GLN A 113 -12.08 7.26 -10.03
CA GLN A 113 -12.09 7.65 -11.45
C GLN A 113 -12.06 9.18 -11.57
N PRO A 114 -11.08 9.74 -12.30
CA PRO A 114 -11.05 11.16 -12.62
C PRO A 114 -12.26 11.58 -13.46
N GLU A 115 -12.54 12.88 -13.48
CA GLU A 115 -13.45 13.49 -14.42
C GLU A 115 -12.82 13.61 -15.82
N GLY A 116 -13.60 13.40 -16.86
CA GLY A 116 -13.17 13.50 -18.25
C GLY A 116 -13.13 12.19 -19.02
N PRO A 117 -12.75 12.23 -20.30
CA PRO A 117 -12.86 11.07 -21.19
C PRO A 117 -11.71 10.06 -21.07
N GLY A 118 -10.59 10.39 -20.40
CA GLY A 118 -9.42 9.51 -20.41
C GLY A 118 -8.72 9.45 -21.78
N PRO A 119 -7.84 8.48 -22.05
CA PRO A 119 -7.34 7.51 -21.07
C PRO A 119 -6.40 8.13 -20.04
N PHE A 120 -6.62 7.81 -18.77
CA PHE A 120 -5.86 8.33 -17.63
C PHE A 120 -4.66 7.43 -17.29
N PRO A 121 -3.52 7.98 -16.86
CA PRO A 121 -2.56 7.21 -16.08
C PRO A 121 -3.24 6.62 -14.86
N ALA A 122 -2.75 5.50 -14.33
CA ALA A 122 -3.35 4.93 -13.15
C ALA A 122 -2.33 4.46 -12.10
N CYS A 123 -2.76 4.43 -10.83
CA CYS A 123 -1.91 4.10 -9.70
C CYS A 123 -2.63 3.17 -8.71
N VAL A 124 -1.94 2.11 -8.25
CA VAL A 124 -2.37 1.33 -7.10
C VAL A 124 -1.84 2.00 -5.83
N CYS A 125 -2.72 2.25 -4.86
CA CYS A 125 -2.39 2.91 -3.60
C CYS A 125 -2.52 1.93 -2.43
N LEU A 126 -1.40 1.66 -1.73
CA LEU A 126 -1.30 0.66 -0.68
C LEU A 126 -1.31 1.30 0.71
N HIS A 127 -2.06 0.71 1.64
CA HIS A 127 -2.27 1.24 2.98
C HIS A 127 -1.13 0.91 3.96
N ILE A 128 -1.11 1.59 5.09
CA ILE A 128 -0.15 1.39 6.18
C ILE A 128 -0.46 0.12 7.00
N LEU A 129 0.47 -0.26 7.87
CA LEU A 129 0.25 -1.28 8.91
C LEU A 129 -0.89 -0.83 9.85
N GLY A 130 -1.68 -1.79 10.31
CA GLY A 130 -2.82 -1.53 11.19
C GLY A 130 -4.13 -1.22 10.46
N GLY A 131 -4.10 -0.95 9.15
CA GLY A 131 -5.28 -0.71 8.33
C GLY A 131 -5.81 0.74 8.41
N GLY A 132 -4.91 1.71 8.58
CA GLY A 132 -5.22 3.13 8.38
C GLY A 132 -5.42 3.40 6.90
N PHE A 133 -6.63 3.13 6.37
CA PHE A 133 -6.95 3.23 4.95
C PHE A 133 -7.07 4.66 4.47
N GLU A 134 -7.35 5.58 5.37
CA GLU A 134 -7.59 7.00 5.11
C GLU A 134 -6.41 7.64 4.36
N LEU A 135 -5.17 7.28 4.68
CA LEU A 135 -3.98 7.81 4.00
C LEU A 135 -3.88 7.33 2.54
N SER A 136 -4.17 6.06 2.27
CA SER A 136 -4.19 5.54 0.91
C SER A 136 -5.38 6.07 0.11
N GLU A 137 -6.54 6.23 0.74
CA GLU A 137 -7.73 6.84 0.13
C GLU A 137 -7.54 8.33 -0.16
N MET A 138 -6.87 9.06 0.74
CA MET A 138 -6.49 10.46 0.52
C MET A 138 -5.52 10.58 -0.67
N SER A 139 -4.49 9.73 -0.73
CA SER A 139 -3.55 9.70 -1.86
C SER A 139 -4.26 9.38 -3.17
N ALA A 140 -5.14 8.39 -3.19
CA ALA A 140 -5.92 8.01 -4.36
C ALA A 140 -6.85 9.14 -4.84
N ASN A 141 -7.54 9.80 -3.90
CA ASN A 141 -8.41 10.93 -4.23
C ASN A 141 -7.61 12.12 -4.75
N ALA A 142 -6.44 12.40 -4.16
CA ALA A 142 -5.58 13.48 -4.63
C ALA A 142 -5.04 13.22 -6.05
N LEU A 143 -4.64 11.99 -6.35
CA LEU A 143 -4.22 11.56 -7.69
C LEU A 143 -5.38 11.72 -8.69
N ALA A 144 -6.58 11.25 -8.34
CA ALA A 144 -7.74 11.31 -9.22
C ALA A 144 -8.17 12.75 -9.53
N ARG A 145 -8.05 13.68 -8.58
CA ARG A 145 -8.26 15.11 -8.82
C ARG A 145 -7.27 15.73 -9.80
N GLN A 146 -6.13 15.09 -10.03
CA GLN A 146 -5.11 15.50 -10.99
C GLN A 146 -5.14 14.68 -12.30
N GLY A 147 -6.25 13.95 -12.55
CA GLY A 147 -6.41 13.19 -13.79
C GLY A 147 -5.64 11.87 -13.79
N ILE A 148 -5.33 11.30 -12.61
CA ILE A 148 -4.65 10.01 -12.48
C ILE A 148 -5.63 9.06 -11.79
N ALA A 149 -6.14 8.07 -12.50
CA ALA A 149 -7.03 7.06 -11.92
C ALA A 149 -6.29 6.31 -10.79
N ALA A 150 -7.00 5.96 -9.72
CA ALA A 150 -6.34 5.30 -8.61
C ALA A 150 -7.19 4.16 -8.03
N LEU A 151 -6.54 3.07 -7.63
CA LEU A 151 -7.17 1.94 -6.98
C LEU A 151 -6.51 1.68 -5.63
N THR A 152 -7.27 1.83 -4.54
CA THR A 152 -6.83 1.30 -3.24
C THR A 152 -7.25 -0.14 -3.11
N ILE A 153 -6.42 -0.98 -2.50
CA ILE A 153 -6.80 -2.35 -2.15
C ILE A 153 -6.55 -2.63 -0.67
N LYS A 154 -7.38 -3.48 -0.08
CA LYS A 154 -7.15 -4.02 1.27
C LYS A 154 -6.19 -5.20 1.14
N MET A 155 -4.99 -5.07 1.71
CA MET A 155 -4.00 -6.16 1.73
C MET A 155 -4.51 -7.36 2.55
N PRO A 156 -3.90 -8.55 2.43
CA PRO A 156 -4.36 -9.77 3.11
C PRO A 156 -4.56 -9.59 4.62
N TYR A 157 -5.63 -10.16 5.13
CA TYR A 157 -6.00 -10.14 6.56
C TYR A 157 -6.28 -8.75 7.15
N TYR A 158 -6.66 -7.76 6.31
CA TYR A 158 -7.13 -6.44 6.78
C TYR A 158 -8.63 -6.25 6.50
N ALA A 159 -9.28 -5.50 7.37
CA ALA A 159 -10.70 -5.14 7.25
C ALA A 159 -11.60 -6.36 6.94
N GLN A 160 -12.36 -6.31 5.84
CA GLN A 160 -13.26 -7.38 5.41
C GLN A 160 -12.55 -8.72 5.16
N ARG A 161 -11.23 -8.70 4.93
CA ARG A 161 -10.43 -9.90 4.69
C ARG A 161 -10.02 -10.65 5.97
N ARG A 162 -10.39 -10.15 7.15
CA ARG A 162 -10.27 -10.89 8.41
C ARG A 162 -11.41 -11.89 8.54
N GLY A 163 -11.12 -13.04 9.09
CA GLY A 163 -12.16 -14.01 9.44
C GLY A 163 -13.17 -13.42 10.44
N VAL A 164 -14.37 -13.89 10.38
CA VAL A 164 -15.49 -13.46 11.24
C VAL A 164 -15.08 -13.55 12.73
N GLY A 165 -15.24 -12.45 13.45
CA GLY A 165 -14.84 -12.36 14.85
C GLY A 165 -13.34 -12.42 15.09
N ASP A 166 -12.52 -12.29 14.04
CA ASP A 166 -11.05 -12.38 14.09
C ASP A 166 -10.52 -13.70 14.69
N GLN A 167 -11.29 -14.78 14.54
CA GLN A 167 -11.02 -16.08 15.16
C GLN A 167 -9.75 -16.73 14.63
N SER A 168 -9.40 -16.49 13.36
CA SER A 168 -8.20 -17.07 12.75
C SER A 168 -6.90 -16.61 13.39
N ARG A 169 -6.91 -15.42 14.01
CA ARG A 169 -5.71 -14.70 14.49
C ARG A 169 -4.61 -14.53 13.44
N ARG A 170 -4.90 -14.83 12.18
CA ARG A 170 -3.95 -14.63 11.07
C ARG A 170 -3.78 -13.14 10.81
N ARG A 171 -2.55 -12.77 10.53
CA ARG A 171 -2.14 -11.41 10.18
C ARG A 171 -1.18 -11.46 9.01
N MET A 172 -1.25 -10.46 8.14
CA MET A 172 -0.26 -10.29 7.08
C MET A 172 1.14 -10.09 7.67
N ILE A 173 1.25 -9.23 8.69
CA ILE A 173 2.49 -9.04 9.45
C ILE A 173 2.29 -9.68 10.83
N SER A 174 3.09 -10.66 11.14
CA SER A 174 2.92 -11.58 12.28
C SER A 174 4.22 -11.80 13.04
N PHE A 175 4.12 -12.25 14.28
CA PHE A 175 5.27 -12.78 15.04
C PHE A 175 5.74 -14.16 14.55
N VAL A 176 5.03 -14.76 13.60
CA VAL A 176 5.43 -15.98 12.87
C VAL A 176 5.94 -15.53 11.49
N PRO A 177 7.26 -15.56 11.23
CA PRO A 177 7.85 -15.01 10.00
C PRO A 177 7.31 -15.65 8.73
N GLU A 178 7.00 -16.95 8.76
CA GLU A 178 6.42 -17.68 7.64
C GLU A 178 5.05 -17.09 7.26
N HIS A 179 4.22 -16.75 8.24
CA HIS A 179 2.93 -16.11 8.00
C HIS A 179 3.11 -14.73 7.37
N THR A 180 4.17 -14.01 7.77
CA THR A 180 4.50 -12.71 7.16
C THR A 180 4.94 -12.90 5.70
N ALA A 181 5.80 -13.88 5.43
CA ALA A 181 6.25 -14.18 4.07
C ALA A 181 5.09 -14.60 3.15
N GLU A 182 4.17 -15.45 3.63
CA GLU A 182 2.96 -15.84 2.91
C GLU A 182 2.04 -14.65 2.65
N GLY A 183 1.77 -13.83 3.68
CA GLY A 183 0.91 -12.66 3.57
C GLY A 183 1.47 -11.61 2.61
N MET A 184 2.78 -11.36 2.63
CA MET A 184 3.44 -10.46 1.69
C MET A 184 3.42 -11.02 0.27
N THR A 185 3.62 -12.34 0.10
CA THR A 185 3.50 -13.00 -1.21
C THR A 185 2.10 -12.83 -1.78
N GLN A 186 1.06 -13.13 -0.98
CA GLN A 186 -0.33 -12.94 -1.41
C GLN A 186 -0.62 -11.49 -1.78
N ALA A 187 -0.13 -10.52 -0.99
CA ALA A 187 -0.32 -9.10 -1.27
C ALA A 187 0.30 -8.69 -2.62
N VAL A 188 1.49 -9.19 -2.97
CA VAL A 188 2.11 -8.93 -4.27
C VAL A 188 1.25 -9.51 -5.41
N LEU A 189 0.76 -10.73 -5.27
CA LEU A 189 -0.09 -11.38 -6.28
C LEU A 189 -1.43 -10.65 -6.45
N ASP A 190 -2.03 -10.18 -5.35
CA ASP A 190 -3.24 -9.34 -5.37
C ASP A 190 -2.98 -8.01 -6.09
N VAL A 191 -1.82 -7.38 -5.87
CA VAL A 191 -1.42 -6.14 -6.55
C VAL A 191 -1.21 -6.37 -8.04
N ARG A 192 -0.62 -7.50 -8.45
CA ARG A 192 -0.48 -7.86 -9.86
C ARG A 192 -1.85 -7.99 -10.54
N GLN A 193 -2.81 -8.61 -9.87
CA GLN A 193 -4.16 -8.74 -10.38
C GLN A 193 -4.91 -7.40 -10.40
N ALA A 194 -4.68 -6.54 -9.40
CA ALA A 194 -5.20 -5.16 -9.37
C ALA A 194 -4.66 -4.32 -10.54
N ALA A 195 -3.38 -4.48 -10.88
CA ALA A 195 -2.78 -3.84 -12.05
C ALA A 195 -3.41 -4.34 -13.37
N ALA A 196 -3.72 -5.63 -13.47
CA ALA A 196 -4.43 -6.19 -14.63
C ALA A 196 -5.86 -5.64 -14.73
N TRP A 197 -6.56 -5.50 -13.59
CA TRP A 197 -7.88 -4.90 -13.55
C TRP A 197 -7.84 -3.43 -14.02
N LEU A 198 -6.89 -2.62 -13.52
CA LEU A 198 -6.71 -1.24 -13.99
C LEU A 198 -6.41 -1.18 -15.49
N ALA A 199 -5.50 -2.04 -15.98
CA ALA A 199 -5.13 -2.08 -17.40
C ALA A 199 -6.26 -2.50 -18.32
N SER A 200 -7.29 -3.18 -17.81
CA SER A 200 -8.46 -3.60 -18.57
C SER A 200 -9.55 -2.52 -18.72
N ARG A 201 -9.40 -1.39 -18.01
CA ARG A 201 -10.38 -0.30 -18.05
C ARG A 201 -10.17 0.55 -19.29
N GLU A 202 -11.24 0.82 -20.05
CA GLU A 202 -11.18 1.63 -21.26
C GLU A 202 -10.71 3.07 -21.01
N GLU A 203 -11.05 3.60 -19.83
CA GLU A 203 -10.65 4.94 -19.40
C GLU A 203 -9.22 5.01 -18.83
N VAL A 204 -8.48 3.90 -18.77
CA VAL A 204 -7.11 3.82 -18.22
C VAL A 204 -6.10 3.56 -19.35
N ASP A 205 -4.99 4.29 -19.31
CA ASP A 205 -3.83 4.03 -20.15
C ASP A 205 -2.97 2.92 -19.53
N ALA A 206 -3.04 1.73 -20.10
CA ALA A 206 -2.34 0.55 -19.62
C ALA A 206 -0.80 0.68 -19.65
N ASP A 207 -0.25 1.60 -20.45
CA ASP A 207 1.18 1.87 -20.53
C ASP A 207 1.67 2.85 -19.44
N ARG A 208 0.75 3.53 -18.75
CA ARG A 208 1.04 4.51 -17.70
C ARG A 208 0.51 4.07 -16.34
N LEU A 209 0.99 2.91 -15.87
CA LEU A 209 0.64 2.36 -14.55
C LEU A 209 1.75 2.58 -13.54
N GLY A 210 1.35 2.80 -12.29
CA GLY A 210 2.28 2.88 -11.18
C GLY A 210 1.70 2.41 -9.86
N VAL A 211 2.52 2.48 -8.82
CA VAL A 211 2.14 2.06 -7.47
C VAL A 211 2.74 2.99 -6.43
N THR A 212 2.02 3.22 -5.35
CA THR A 212 2.48 4.01 -4.20
C THR A 212 1.95 3.47 -2.90
N GLY A 213 2.64 3.81 -1.82
CA GLY A 213 2.19 3.52 -0.47
C GLY A 213 3.12 4.10 0.58
N ILE A 214 2.65 4.10 1.82
CA ILE A 214 3.34 4.65 2.98
C ILE A 214 3.66 3.52 3.95
N SER A 215 4.86 3.51 4.56
CA SER A 215 5.29 2.54 5.56
C SER A 215 5.19 1.10 5.02
N LEU A 216 4.34 0.23 5.57
CA LEU A 216 4.07 -1.09 5.00
C LEU A 216 3.67 -0.98 3.52
N GLY A 217 2.81 -0.02 3.16
CA GLY A 217 2.44 0.24 1.77
C GLY A 217 3.64 0.61 0.91
N GLY A 218 4.61 1.38 1.44
CA GLY A 218 5.86 1.72 0.75
C GLY A 218 6.75 0.50 0.51
N ILE A 219 6.90 -0.36 1.51
CA ILE A 219 7.62 -1.65 1.38
C ILE A 219 6.95 -2.51 0.29
N MET A 220 5.63 -2.63 0.36
CA MET A 220 4.87 -3.43 -0.60
C MET A 220 4.85 -2.82 -2.00
N SER A 221 4.91 -1.48 -2.14
CA SER A 221 5.04 -0.81 -3.43
C SER A 221 6.36 -1.16 -4.11
N ALA A 222 7.47 -1.17 -3.36
CA ALA A 222 8.77 -1.59 -3.89
C ALA A 222 8.76 -3.06 -4.29
N LEU A 223 8.28 -3.94 -3.41
CA LEU A 223 8.23 -5.39 -3.67
C LEU A 223 7.31 -5.72 -4.85
N SER A 224 6.11 -5.15 -4.89
CA SER A 224 5.17 -5.38 -5.99
C SER A 224 5.70 -4.86 -7.32
N SER A 225 6.46 -3.76 -7.33
CA SER A 225 7.08 -3.24 -8.56
C SER A 225 8.15 -4.16 -9.12
N ALA A 226 8.86 -4.89 -8.26
CA ALA A 226 9.81 -5.90 -8.72
C ALA A 226 9.12 -7.09 -9.42
N ALA A 227 7.87 -7.36 -9.02
CA ALA A 227 7.06 -8.48 -9.52
C ALA A 227 6.06 -8.09 -10.63
N GLU A 228 5.79 -6.79 -10.82
CA GLU A 228 4.80 -6.32 -11.79
C GLU A 228 5.43 -5.40 -12.85
N PRO A 229 5.76 -5.96 -14.04
CA PRO A 229 6.44 -5.20 -15.08
C PRO A 229 5.65 -4.03 -15.69
N ARG A 230 4.32 -4.01 -15.54
CA ARG A 230 3.47 -2.90 -16.01
C ARG A 230 3.68 -1.61 -15.22
N PHE A 231 4.14 -1.67 -13.97
CA PHE A 231 4.44 -0.46 -13.21
C PHE A 231 5.68 0.24 -13.75
N LYS A 232 5.51 1.45 -14.23
CA LYS A 232 6.59 2.31 -14.73
C LYS A 232 7.03 3.33 -13.68
N LYS A 233 6.09 3.75 -12.79
CA LYS A 233 6.36 4.69 -11.71
C LYS A 233 6.08 4.07 -10.35
N VAL A 234 6.97 4.33 -9.40
CA VAL A 234 6.92 3.78 -8.04
C VAL A 234 7.21 4.88 -7.04
N ALA A 235 6.28 5.21 -6.17
CA ALA A 235 6.53 6.15 -5.08
C ALA A 235 6.52 5.42 -3.72
N ILE A 236 7.66 5.47 -3.03
CA ILE A 236 7.94 4.75 -1.79
C ILE A 236 8.05 5.77 -0.65
N TYR A 237 7.03 5.86 0.17
CA TYR A 237 7.02 6.74 1.33
C TYR A 237 7.31 5.95 2.60
N LEU A 238 8.34 6.36 3.37
CA LEU A 238 8.72 5.75 4.65
C LEU A 238 8.86 4.21 4.55
N GLY A 239 9.29 3.73 3.40
CA GLY A 239 9.53 2.33 3.09
C GLY A 239 11.02 2.02 3.06
N GLY A 240 11.36 0.73 3.01
CA GLY A 240 12.76 0.28 2.96
C GLY A 240 12.87 -1.20 2.65
N GLY A 241 14.09 -1.70 2.68
CA GLY A 241 14.44 -3.10 2.51
C GLY A 241 15.45 -3.56 3.56
N ASN A 242 16.05 -4.72 3.35
CA ASN A 242 16.88 -5.39 4.34
C ASN A 242 16.13 -5.55 5.67
N LEU A 243 14.88 -6.03 5.55
CA LEU A 243 13.91 -6.05 6.65
C LEU A 243 14.38 -6.92 7.80
N ALA A 244 15.03 -8.04 7.50
CA ALA A 244 15.56 -8.94 8.52
C ALA A 244 16.58 -8.21 9.41
N LEU A 245 17.56 -7.53 8.83
CA LEU A 245 18.54 -6.74 9.56
C LEU A 245 17.88 -5.55 10.27
N GLY A 246 16.96 -4.86 9.57
CA GLY A 246 16.20 -3.76 10.11
C GLY A 246 15.46 -4.11 11.40
N ILE A 247 14.79 -5.27 11.44
CA ILE A 247 14.12 -5.80 12.63
C ILE A 247 15.14 -6.28 13.67
N TRP A 248 16.21 -6.95 13.23
CA TRP A 248 17.20 -7.54 14.16
C TRP A 248 17.95 -6.51 14.96
N GLU A 249 18.32 -5.40 14.37
CA GLU A 249 19.06 -4.33 15.02
C GLU A 249 18.17 -3.23 15.60
N ASN A 250 16.88 -3.24 15.33
CA ASN A 250 15.97 -2.19 15.78
C ASN A 250 15.85 -2.19 17.32
N PRO A 251 16.12 -1.07 18.01
CA PRO A 251 15.95 -0.96 19.45
C PRO A 251 14.49 -0.86 19.91
N HIS A 252 13.54 -0.71 18.98
CA HIS A 252 12.13 -0.55 19.30
C HIS A 252 11.59 -1.74 20.12
N PRO A 253 10.74 -1.51 21.15
CA PRO A 253 10.26 -2.57 22.03
C PRO A 253 9.64 -3.76 21.33
N HIS A 254 8.82 -3.54 20.28
CA HIS A 254 8.20 -4.62 19.51
C HIS A 254 9.23 -5.48 18.75
N ALA A 255 10.27 -4.86 18.19
CA ALA A 255 11.34 -5.60 17.54
C ALA A 255 12.15 -6.45 18.54
N LYS A 256 12.42 -5.90 19.74
CA LYS A 256 13.04 -6.64 20.83
C LYS A 256 12.20 -7.84 21.28
N GLN A 257 10.89 -7.62 21.47
CA GLN A 257 9.96 -8.67 21.86
C GLN A 257 9.92 -9.79 20.82
N PHE A 258 9.83 -9.43 19.53
CA PHE A 258 9.87 -10.40 18.42
C PHE A 258 11.16 -11.24 18.49
N ARG A 259 12.35 -10.59 18.56
CA ARG A 259 13.64 -11.30 18.61
C ARG A 259 13.72 -12.24 19.79
N GLN A 260 13.32 -11.79 20.97
CA GLN A 260 13.32 -12.64 22.17
C GLN A 260 12.45 -13.88 22.01
N GLN A 261 11.24 -13.69 21.50
CA GLN A 261 10.31 -14.80 21.26
C GLN A 261 10.84 -15.76 20.18
N TRP A 262 11.41 -15.22 19.10
CA TRP A 262 11.99 -16.01 18.02
C TRP A 262 13.16 -16.88 18.51
N LEU A 263 14.11 -16.28 19.25
CA LEU A 263 15.24 -16.98 19.83
C LEU A 263 14.79 -18.06 20.87
N GLN A 264 13.81 -17.75 21.73
CA GLN A 264 13.26 -18.71 22.70
C GLN A 264 12.63 -19.92 22.01
N ASN A 265 12.08 -19.75 20.82
CA ASN A 265 11.52 -20.83 20.02
C ASN A 265 12.56 -21.57 19.16
N GLY A 266 13.86 -21.34 19.39
CA GLY A 266 14.95 -22.01 18.67
C GLY A 266 15.30 -21.38 17.31
N GLY A 267 14.70 -20.24 16.96
CA GLY A 267 15.05 -19.51 15.76
C GLY A 267 16.39 -18.80 15.88
N THR A 268 17.03 -18.54 14.74
CA THR A 268 18.29 -17.79 14.64
C THR A 268 18.13 -16.60 13.70
N TYR A 269 19.12 -15.70 13.64
CA TYR A 269 19.13 -14.64 12.62
C TYR A 269 19.12 -15.23 11.21
N ASP A 270 19.92 -16.25 10.94
CA ASP A 270 20.04 -16.85 9.62
C ASP A 270 18.74 -17.53 9.18
N SER A 271 18.05 -18.22 10.09
CA SER A 271 16.75 -18.80 9.78
C SER A 271 15.69 -17.72 9.52
N PHE A 272 15.70 -16.61 10.28
CA PHE A 272 14.82 -15.48 10.04
C PHE A 272 15.13 -14.79 8.69
N LEU A 273 16.41 -14.55 8.41
CA LEU A 273 16.87 -13.99 7.13
C LEU A 273 16.43 -14.85 5.94
N SER A 274 16.60 -16.17 6.04
CA SER A 274 16.19 -17.13 5.01
C SER A 274 14.69 -17.09 4.69
N ILE A 275 13.84 -16.89 5.71
CA ILE A 275 12.39 -16.78 5.53
C ILE A 275 12.01 -15.42 4.93
N MET A 276 12.66 -14.33 5.36
CA MET A 276 12.28 -12.97 4.98
C MET A 276 12.89 -12.52 3.64
N SER A 277 14.07 -12.98 3.27
CA SER A 277 14.75 -12.56 2.04
C SER A 277 13.90 -12.74 0.76
N PRO A 278 13.11 -13.82 0.60
CA PRO A 278 12.26 -13.99 -0.59
C PRO A 278 11.09 -13.02 -0.68
N VAL A 279 10.82 -12.22 0.36
CA VAL A 279 9.77 -11.20 0.38
C VAL A 279 10.31 -9.80 0.75
N ASP A 280 11.63 -9.67 0.74
CA ASP A 280 12.29 -8.39 1.02
C ASP A 280 12.52 -7.61 -0.28
N PRO A 281 12.01 -6.37 -0.41
CA PRO A 281 12.24 -5.57 -1.61
C PRO A 281 13.73 -5.30 -1.88
N HIS A 282 14.59 -5.31 -0.86
CA HIS A 282 16.04 -5.20 -1.05
C HIS A 282 16.61 -6.31 -1.94
N THR A 283 16.11 -7.53 -1.83
CA THR A 283 16.52 -8.69 -2.65
C THR A 283 16.31 -8.40 -4.14
N TYR A 284 15.28 -7.67 -4.48
CA TYR A 284 14.83 -7.43 -5.85
C TYR A 284 14.98 -5.97 -6.31
N GLY A 285 15.62 -5.11 -5.51
CA GLY A 285 15.77 -3.69 -5.84
C GLY A 285 16.39 -3.44 -7.22
N HIS A 286 17.32 -4.30 -7.66
CA HIS A 286 17.95 -4.23 -8.98
C HIS A 286 16.94 -4.30 -10.16
N LEU A 287 15.72 -4.88 -9.94
CA LEU A 287 14.66 -4.93 -10.95
C LEU A 287 13.93 -3.59 -11.12
N LEU A 288 14.12 -2.66 -10.17
CA LEU A 288 13.52 -1.32 -10.22
C LEU A 288 14.42 -0.29 -10.93
N LYS A 289 15.65 -0.65 -11.31
CA LYS A 289 16.64 0.30 -11.87
C LYS A 289 16.18 1.05 -13.11
N ASP A 290 15.24 0.48 -13.88
CA ASP A 290 14.69 1.04 -15.10
C ASP A 290 13.29 1.65 -14.91
N ARG A 291 12.84 1.76 -13.64
CA ARG A 291 11.60 2.43 -13.25
C ARG A 291 11.88 3.89 -12.88
N ASP A 292 10.86 4.71 -12.99
CA ASP A 292 10.87 6.03 -12.37
C ASP A 292 10.48 5.87 -10.90
N VAL A 293 11.42 6.09 -9.98
CA VAL A 293 11.24 5.81 -8.55
C VAL A 293 11.44 7.09 -7.73
N LEU A 294 10.45 7.39 -6.89
CA LEU A 294 10.52 8.41 -5.84
C LEU A 294 10.63 7.73 -4.48
N MET A 295 11.60 8.14 -3.66
CA MET A 295 11.75 7.65 -2.29
C MET A 295 11.72 8.82 -1.29
N VAL A 296 10.81 8.76 -0.33
CA VAL A 296 10.68 9.73 0.76
C VAL A 296 10.97 9.04 2.08
N VAL A 297 11.92 9.57 2.85
CA VAL A 297 12.52 8.94 4.02
C VAL A 297 12.50 9.90 5.21
N ALA A 298 12.14 9.42 6.39
CA ALA A 298 12.24 10.18 7.63
C ALA A 298 13.64 10.01 8.25
N LYS A 299 14.31 11.12 8.61
CA LYS A 299 15.68 11.11 9.15
C LYS A 299 15.79 10.42 10.51
N HIS A 300 14.72 10.50 11.29
CA HIS A 300 14.67 10.01 12.67
C HIS A 300 13.66 8.88 12.83
N ASP A 301 13.50 8.06 11.78
CA ASP A 301 12.52 6.97 11.75
C ASP A 301 12.87 5.91 12.80
N GLU A 302 12.02 5.81 13.81
CA GLU A 302 12.15 4.90 14.94
C GLU A 302 11.50 3.53 14.70
N ILE A 303 10.65 3.44 13.67
CA ILE A 303 9.92 2.21 13.30
C ILE A 303 10.68 1.46 12.20
N LEU A 304 10.98 2.14 11.10
CA LEU A 304 11.78 1.61 10.01
C LEU A 304 13.08 2.43 9.90
N PRO A 305 14.17 1.98 10.55
CA PRO A 305 15.40 2.77 10.61
C PRO A 305 15.87 3.25 9.23
N PRO A 306 16.38 4.47 9.08
CA PRO A 306 16.79 5.05 7.79
C PRO A 306 17.77 4.18 7.01
N LYS A 307 18.57 3.35 7.69
CA LYS A 307 19.45 2.36 7.04
C LYS A 307 18.70 1.35 6.18
N SER A 308 17.44 1.01 6.54
CA SER A 308 16.61 0.10 5.72
C SER A 308 16.18 0.78 4.42
N SER A 309 15.84 2.06 4.46
CA SER A 309 15.53 2.85 3.25
C SER A 309 16.78 3.06 2.38
N ILE A 310 17.94 3.32 3.01
CA ILE A 310 19.23 3.44 2.30
C ILE A 310 19.60 2.12 1.64
N ALA A 311 19.45 0.98 2.34
CA ALA A 311 19.72 -0.34 1.77
C ALA A 311 18.87 -0.61 0.51
N LEU A 312 17.59 -0.29 0.55
CA LEU A 312 16.74 -0.39 -0.63
C LEU A 312 17.21 0.53 -1.75
N TRP A 313 17.48 1.80 -1.45
CA TRP A 313 17.99 2.77 -2.41
C TRP A 313 19.30 2.31 -3.09
N GLU A 314 20.22 1.74 -2.32
CA GLU A 314 21.47 1.16 -2.85
C GLU A 314 21.21 -0.02 -3.77
N SER A 315 20.26 -0.90 -3.39
CA SER A 315 19.90 -2.07 -4.22
C SER A 315 19.23 -1.67 -5.54
N ILE A 316 18.57 -0.50 -5.61
CA ILE A 316 18.03 0.09 -6.86
C ILE A 316 19.16 0.73 -7.71
N GLY A 317 20.39 0.79 -7.21
CA GLY A 317 21.54 1.36 -7.90
C GLY A 317 21.72 2.86 -7.64
N LYS A 318 21.21 3.39 -6.53
CA LYS A 318 21.34 4.78 -6.08
C LYS A 318 20.75 5.82 -7.06
N LYS A 319 19.82 5.39 -7.93
CA LYS A 319 19.21 6.24 -8.94
C LYS A 319 18.05 7.11 -8.45
N PRO A 320 17.15 6.61 -7.56
CA PRO A 320 16.05 7.43 -7.05
C PRO A 320 16.57 8.66 -6.31
N GLU A 321 15.88 9.78 -6.48
CA GLU A 321 16.05 10.90 -5.58
C GLU A 321 15.56 10.53 -4.19
N LEU A 322 16.41 10.73 -3.16
CA LEU A 322 16.04 10.59 -1.77
C LEU A 322 15.56 11.92 -1.21
N VAL A 323 14.27 12.00 -0.93
CA VAL A 323 13.68 13.14 -0.23
C VAL A 323 13.72 12.87 1.27
N TRP A 324 14.44 13.70 2.02
CA TRP A 324 14.59 13.56 3.46
C TRP A 324 13.63 14.47 4.21
N LEU A 325 12.75 13.88 5.02
CA LEU A 325 11.92 14.61 5.97
C LEU A 325 12.63 14.71 7.31
N ASP A 326 12.65 15.89 7.92
CA ASP A 326 13.22 16.10 9.25
C ASP A 326 12.20 15.70 10.32
N SER A 327 11.93 14.40 10.41
CA SER A 327 10.87 13.81 11.24
C SER A 327 11.20 12.39 11.64
N GLY A 328 10.47 11.85 12.62
CA GLY A 328 10.31 10.42 12.87
C GLY A 328 9.21 9.83 11.99
N HIS A 329 8.97 8.52 12.13
CA HIS A 329 7.98 7.79 11.33
C HIS A 329 6.58 8.38 11.45
N ILE A 330 6.11 8.58 12.68
CA ILE A 330 4.76 9.09 12.94
C ILE A 330 4.67 10.60 12.68
N THR A 331 5.71 11.36 13.06
CA THR A 331 5.70 12.81 12.89
C THR A 331 5.88 13.26 11.44
N ALA A 332 6.22 12.35 10.52
CA ALA A 332 6.19 12.60 9.08
C ALA A 332 4.79 13.02 8.58
N ALA A 333 3.73 12.69 9.31
CA ALA A 333 2.37 13.18 9.04
C ALA A 333 2.27 14.71 8.95
N MET A 334 3.16 15.45 9.59
CA MET A 334 3.21 16.93 9.51
C MET A 334 3.53 17.44 8.08
N TYR A 335 4.15 16.61 7.25
CA TYR A 335 4.49 16.94 5.86
C TYR A 335 3.43 16.50 4.84
N ILE A 336 2.30 15.95 5.32
CA ILE A 336 1.32 15.24 4.48
C ILE A 336 0.85 16.07 3.27
N PHE A 337 0.62 17.37 3.44
CA PHE A 337 0.16 18.24 2.34
C PHE A 337 1.23 18.43 1.26
N GLY A 338 2.47 18.73 1.67
CA GLY A 338 3.59 18.87 0.73
C GLY A 338 3.90 17.58 0.00
N GLU A 339 3.86 16.46 0.71
CA GLU A 339 4.13 15.15 0.14
C GLU A 339 2.98 14.64 -0.76
N THR A 340 1.74 15.01 -0.47
CA THR A 340 0.61 14.78 -1.40
C THR A 340 0.81 15.54 -2.70
N GLN A 341 1.25 16.80 -2.65
CA GLN A 341 1.57 17.57 -3.84
C GLN A 341 2.75 16.96 -4.61
N ARG A 342 3.81 16.53 -3.91
CA ARG A 342 4.95 15.83 -4.53
C ARG A 342 4.50 14.55 -5.23
N LEU A 343 3.66 13.74 -4.59
CA LEU A 343 3.09 12.52 -5.13
C LEU A 343 2.33 12.79 -6.44
N THR A 344 1.41 13.76 -6.42
CA THR A 344 0.61 14.10 -7.60
C THR A 344 1.48 14.65 -8.72
N THR A 345 2.45 15.51 -8.42
CA THR A 345 3.43 16.01 -9.40
C THR A 345 4.24 14.87 -10.01
N PHE A 346 4.73 13.93 -9.20
CA PHE A 346 5.48 12.80 -9.68
C PHE A 346 4.66 11.94 -10.67
N PHE A 347 3.41 11.63 -10.35
CA PHE A 347 2.53 10.84 -11.22
C PHE A 347 1.92 11.62 -12.39
N SER A 348 1.95 12.93 -12.40
CA SER A 348 1.52 13.74 -13.56
C SER A 348 2.57 13.80 -14.66
N ASN A 349 3.86 13.62 -14.34
CA ASN A 349 4.97 13.76 -15.27
C ASN A 349 5.38 12.42 -15.89
N TRP A 350 4.56 11.88 -16.79
CA TRP A 350 4.91 10.71 -17.59
C TRP A 350 5.78 11.10 -18.78
N LYS A 351 6.91 10.38 -18.94
CA LYS A 351 7.84 10.55 -20.07
C LYS A 351 7.47 9.59 -21.19
#